data_9dd917749511c729973fc01cdb9ad716
#
_entry.id   9dd917749511c729973fc01cdb9ad716
#
_cell.length_a   1.000
_cell.length_b   1.000
_cell.length_c   1.000
_cell.angle_alpha   90.00
_cell.angle_beta   90.00
_cell.angle_gamma   90.00
#
_symmetry.space_group_name_H-M   'P 1'
#
loop_
_entity.id
_entity.type
_entity.pdbx_description
1 polymer ?
#
loop_
_entity_poly.entity_id
_entity_poly.type
_entity_poly.pdbx_seq_one_letter_code
_entity_poly.pdbx_strand_id
1 'polypeptide(L)'
;MDARNLATDQKKGFKSGVVFGFFDESGFADKPHVVKSWGLRGQTPVIRSRGGWRRITAAGMISLNTKSKRTMALAWLSKRGMRKEKLIGILKDIKRHYSRKRFVLLWDGLPAHKAKIVQVFIKENASWLTVYRFPAYSPELNPQEYMWSAVKRKDMGNYCPRDFIQLRSKVYRSLKGRKSKQSFLRGCLKASGLLSAKELGEG
;
A
#
# COMPACT_ATOMS: atom_id res chain seq x y z
N MET A 1 -2.07 -18.43 11.44
CA MET A 1 -2.68 -17.61 12.52
C MET A 1 -4.02 -17.13 12.04
N ASP A 2 -5.06 -17.40 12.79
CA ASP A 2 -6.48 -17.35 12.40
C ASP A 2 -6.99 -15.89 12.41
N ALA A 3 -7.93 -15.54 11.53
CA ALA A 3 -8.59 -14.23 11.48
C ALA A 3 -9.22 -13.81 12.83
N ARG A 4 -9.59 -14.78 13.65
CA ARG A 4 -10.08 -14.60 15.03
C ARG A 4 -9.05 -13.95 15.96
N ASN A 5 -7.78 -14.28 15.82
CA ASN A 5 -6.70 -13.66 16.61
C ASN A 5 -6.44 -12.20 16.19
N LEU A 6 -6.62 -11.89 14.91
CA LEU A 6 -6.51 -10.52 14.40
C LEU A 6 -7.56 -9.60 15.05
N ALA A 7 -8.83 -10.05 15.13
CA ALA A 7 -9.91 -9.27 15.73
C ALA A 7 -9.72 -9.03 17.24
N THR A 8 -9.16 -10.02 17.96
CA THR A 8 -8.88 -9.90 19.39
C THR A 8 -7.69 -8.96 19.65
N ASP A 9 -6.63 -9.06 18.84
CA ASP A 9 -5.46 -8.22 18.96
C ASP A 9 -5.70 -6.80 18.42
N GLN A 10 -6.61 -6.64 17.47
CA GLN A 10 -7.12 -5.32 17.06
C GLN A 10 -7.77 -4.62 18.27
N LYS A 11 -8.73 -5.28 18.95
CA LYS A 11 -9.40 -4.69 20.12
C LYS A 11 -8.43 -4.29 21.24
N LYS A 12 -7.41 -5.10 21.52
CA LYS A 12 -6.33 -4.77 22.47
C LYS A 12 -5.45 -3.63 21.98
N GLY A 13 -5.08 -3.65 20.70
CA GLY A 13 -4.24 -2.62 20.05
C GLY A 13 -4.89 -1.24 20.05
N PHE A 14 -6.21 -1.15 19.84
CA PHE A 14 -6.95 0.12 19.88
C PHE A 14 -6.92 0.78 21.26
N LYS A 15 -6.84 0.00 22.35
CA LYS A 15 -6.71 0.54 23.72
C LYS A 15 -5.29 1.02 24.05
N SER A 16 -4.26 0.53 23.38
CA SER A 16 -2.85 0.72 23.77
C SER A 16 -2.07 1.75 22.94
N GLY A 17 -2.70 2.46 22.00
CA GLY A 17 -2.03 3.47 21.19
C GLY A 17 -1.06 2.91 20.14
N VAL A 18 -1.33 1.71 19.65
CA VAL A 18 -0.56 1.02 18.60
C VAL A 18 -0.78 1.70 17.23
N VAL A 19 0.19 1.59 16.35
CA VAL A 19 0.05 1.96 14.94
C VAL A 19 -0.19 0.72 14.11
N PHE A 20 -1.30 0.67 13.39
CA PHE A 20 -1.55 -0.33 12.35
C PHE A 20 -0.99 0.15 11.01
N GLY A 21 -0.31 -0.72 10.29
CA GLY A 21 0.18 -0.49 8.93
C GLY A 21 -0.31 -1.58 7.99
N PHE A 22 -0.87 -1.18 6.86
CA PHE A 22 -1.38 -2.04 5.80
C PHE A 22 -0.47 -1.91 4.60
N PHE A 23 0.35 -2.92 4.37
CA PHE A 23 1.42 -2.91 3.38
C PHE A 23 1.05 -3.75 2.18
N ASP A 24 1.46 -3.29 1.00
CA ASP A 24 1.28 -3.99 -0.25
C ASP A 24 2.26 -3.52 -1.33
N GLU A 25 2.40 -4.30 -2.39
CA GLU A 25 3.23 -4.00 -3.54
C GLU A 25 2.40 -3.96 -4.83
N SER A 26 2.72 -3.03 -5.72
CA SER A 26 2.07 -2.94 -7.01
C SER A 26 3.05 -2.63 -8.13
N GLY A 27 2.88 -3.34 -9.25
CA GLY A 27 3.62 -3.08 -10.48
C GLY A 27 2.96 -1.98 -11.33
N PHE A 28 3.80 -1.14 -11.93
CA PHE A 28 3.41 -0.16 -12.94
C PHE A 28 4.28 -0.40 -14.17
N ALA A 29 3.65 -0.46 -15.33
CA ALA A 29 4.32 -0.70 -16.61
C ALA A 29 4.20 0.54 -17.52
N ASP A 30 5.05 0.60 -18.52
CA ASP A 30 4.93 1.60 -19.60
C ASP A 30 3.79 1.28 -20.57
N LYS A 31 3.26 0.07 -20.54
CA LYS A 31 2.00 -0.26 -21.21
C LYS A 31 0.84 0.44 -20.47
N PRO A 32 0.02 1.24 -21.17
CA PRO A 32 -1.03 2.01 -20.53
C PRO A 32 -2.09 1.11 -19.87
N HIS A 33 -2.56 1.53 -18.71
CA HIS A 33 -3.77 0.98 -18.12
C HIS A 33 -4.98 1.58 -18.83
N VAL A 34 -5.62 0.79 -19.69
CA VAL A 34 -6.74 1.27 -20.51
C VAL A 34 -7.97 1.47 -19.63
N VAL A 35 -8.54 2.65 -19.66
CA VAL A 35 -9.79 3.01 -19.00
C VAL A 35 -10.74 3.66 -20.00
N LYS A 36 -12.04 3.54 -19.77
CA LYS A 36 -13.06 4.22 -20.59
C LYS A 36 -12.80 5.72 -20.61
N SER A 37 -12.95 6.34 -21.79
CA SER A 37 -12.79 7.76 -21.99
C SER A 37 -13.90 8.29 -22.89
N TRP A 38 -14.09 9.60 -22.87
CA TRP A 38 -15.03 10.27 -23.75
C TRP A 38 -14.41 10.49 -25.12
N GLY A 39 -15.21 10.38 -26.17
CA GLY A 39 -14.84 10.68 -27.55
C GLY A 39 -16.03 11.29 -28.29
N LEU A 40 -15.79 11.83 -29.47
CA LEU A 40 -16.86 12.29 -30.35
C LEU A 40 -17.74 11.09 -30.76
N ARG A 41 -19.04 11.32 -30.94
CA ARG A 41 -19.98 10.29 -31.40
C ARG A 41 -19.49 9.69 -32.72
N GLY A 42 -19.42 8.37 -32.80
CA GLY A 42 -18.90 7.65 -33.96
C GLY A 42 -17.37 7.57 -34.08
N GLN A 43 -16.61 8.19 -33.16
CA GLN A 43 -15.15 8.14 -33.17
C GLN A 43 -14.62 7.46 -31.91
N THR A 44 -14.09 6.27 -32.04
CA THR A 44 -13.46 5.55 -30.91
C THR A 44 -12.11 6.19 -30.58
N PRO A 45 -11.87 6.63 -29.31
CA PRO A 45 -10.56 7.16 -28.92
C PRO A 45 -9.45 6.11 -29.08
N VAL A 46 -8.38 6.47 -29.79
CA VAL A 46 -7.24 5.59 -30.05
C VAL A 46 -6.06 6.00 -29.18
N ILE A 47 -5.53 5.05 -28.40
CA ILE A 47 -4.32 5.26 -27.61
C ILE A 47 -3.13 4.66 -28.34
N ARG A 48 -2.19 5.50 -28.76
CA ARG A 48 -0.94 5.05 -29.35
C ARG A 48 0.11 4.90 -28.24
N SER A 49 0.57 3.66 -28.02
CA SER A 49 1.66 3.35 -27.10
C SER A 49 2.86 2.85 -27.91
N ARG A 50 4.07 3.26 -27.54
CA ARG A 50 5.30 2.78 -28.17
C ARG A 50 5.59 1.31 -27.88
N GLY A 51 4.80 0.68 -27.00
CA GLY A 51 5.07 -0.67 -26.53
C GLY A 51 6.37 -0.73 -25.73
N GLY A 52 6.39 -1.48 -24.66
CA GLY A 52 7.59 -1.66 -23.88
C GLY A 52 7.32 -2.59 -22.71
N TRP A 53 8.41 -3.17 -22.15
CA TRP A 53 8.33 -4.12 -21.04
C TRP A 53 8.92 -3.52 -19.75
N ARG A 54 9.11 -2.19 -19.73
CA ARG A 54 9.67 -1.51 -18.57
C ARG A 54 8.65 -1.49 -17.45
N ARG A 55 9.11 -1.85 -16.26
CA ARG A 55 8.29 -1.90 -15.06
C ARG A 55 8.96 -1.18 -13.92
N ILE A 56 8.15 -0.58 -13.07
CA ILE A 56 8.53 -0.10 -11.74
C ILE A 56 7.60 -0.74 -10.72
N THR A 57 8.16 -1.22 -9.62
CA THR A 57 7.38 -1.71 -8.49
C THR A 57 7.33 -0.62 -7.44
N ALA A 58 6.14 -0.31 -6.97
CA ALA A 58 5.91 0.51 -5.80
C ALA A 58 5.52 -0.40 -4.63
N ALA A 59 6.16 -0.23 -3.49
CA ALA A 59 5.63 -0.70 -2.23
C ALA A 59 4.95 0.48 -1.55
N GLY A 60 3.82 0.23 -0.91
CA GLY A 60 3.05 1.25 -0.21
C GLY A 60 2.55 0.74 1.13
N MET A 61 2.37 1.66 2.04
CA MET A 61 1.80 1.37 3.34
C MET A 61 0.88 2.51 3.75
N ILE A 62 -0.37 2.19 4.04
CA ILE A 62 -1.30 3.08 4.75
C ILE A 62 -1.24 2.70 6.23
N SER A 63 -1.14 3.68 7.10
CA SER A 63 -1.12 3.45 8.55
C SER A 63 -2.17 4.26 9.28
N LEU A 64 -2.62 3.73 10.42
CA LEU A 64 -3.53 4.37 11.36
C LEU A 64 -2.92 4.34 12.76
N ASN A 65 -2.75 5.49 13.37
CA ASN A 65 -2.44 5.59 14.79
C ASN A 65 -3.75 5.51 15.59
N THR A 66 -3.90 4.49 16.40
CA THR A 66 -5.16 4.20 17.10
C THR A 66 -5.52 5.25 18.16
N LYS A 67 -4.53 5.92 18.76
CA LYS A 67 -4.74 6.98 19.77
C LYS A 67 -5.12 8.32 19.12
N SER A 68 -4.32 8.79 18.17
CA SER A 68 -4.53 10.10 17.53
C SER A 68 -5.49 10.05 16.34
N LYS A 69 -5.93 8.85 15.92
CA LYS A 69 -6.75 8.64 14.72
C LYS A 69 -6.15 9.22 13.43
N ARG A 70 -4.87 9.53 13.45
CA ARG A 70 -4.14 10.08 12.30
C ARG A 70 -3.76 8.96 11.34
N THR A 71 -4.05 9.18 10.08
CA THR A 71 -3.62 8.30 8.99
C THR A 71 -2.39 8.86 8.30
N MET A 72 -1.51 7.98 7.83
CA MET A 72 -0.35 8.34 7.03
C MET A 72 -0.13 7.31 5.93
N ALA A 73 0.54 7.70 4.86
CA ALA A 73 1.00 6.74 3.87
C ALA A 73 2.49 6.94 3.58
N LEU A 74 3.20 5.82 3.47
CA LEU A 74 4.58 5.74 3.01
C LEU A 74 4.62 4.99 1.68
N ALA A 75 5.59 5.30 0.83
CA ALA A 75 5.77 4.62 -0.43
C ALA A 75 7.24 4.56 -0.83
N TRP A 76 7.64 3.44 -1.41
CA TRP A 76 8.99 3.16 -1.92
C TRP A 76 8.91 2.69 -3.36
N LEU A 77 9.88 3.07 -4.17
CA LEU A 77 9.93 2.68 -5.57
C LEU A 77 11.15 1.80 -5.84
N SER A 78 10.99 0.80 -6.70
CA SER A 78 12.04 -0.11 -7.11
C SER A 78 11.97 -0.45 -8.59
N LYS A 79 13.09 -0.40 -9.29
CA LYS A 79 13.20 -0.84 -10.69
C LYS A 79 13.20 -2.39 -10.82
N ARG A 80 13.68 -3.10 -9.82
CA ARG A 80 13.93 -4.56 -9.86
C ARG A 80 12.99 -5.39 -8.95
N GLY A 81 11.80 -4.87 -8.65
CA GLY A 81 10.88 -5.50 -7.69
C GLY A 81 11.28 -5.27 -6.23
N MET A 82 10.47 -5.79 -5.31
CA MET A 82 10.72 -5.72 -3.87
C MET A 82 11.33 -7.04 -3.40
N ARG A 83 12.66 -7.13 -3.48
CA ARG A 83 13.39 -8.28 -2.97
C ARG A 83 13.49 -8.23 -1.44
N LYS A 84 13.80 -9.39 -0.83
CA LYS A 84 13.92 -9.55 0.64
C LYS A 84 14.81 -8.52 1.31
N GLU A 85 15.94 -8.14 0.70
CA GLU A 85 16.87 -7.13 1.23
C GLU A 85 16.21 -5.73 1.28
N LYS A 86 15.43 -5.42 0.24
CA LYS A 86 14.71 -4.15 0.17
C LYS A 86 13.57 -4.08 1.17
N LEU A 87 12.91 -5.20 1.44
CA LEU A 87 11.91 -5.29 2.51
C LEU A 87 12.52 -5.01 3.89
N ILE A 88 13.71 -5.53 4.18
CA ILE A 88 14.44 -5.20 5.41
C ILE A 88 14.70 -3.69 5.49
N GLY A 89 15.12 -3.06 4.39
CA GLY A 89 15.28 -1.61 4.33
C GLY A 89 13.99 -0.86 4.64
N ILE A 90 12.87 -1.30 4.06
CA ILE A 90 11.52 -0.75 4.32
C ILE A 90 11.13 -0.90 5.79
N LEU A 91 11.33 -2.08 6.38
CA LEU A 91 11.04 -2.31 7.80
C LEU A 91 11.88 -1.41 8.73
N LYS A 92 13.16 -1.17 8.39
CA LYS A 92 14.02 -0.21 9.08
C LYS A 92 13.51 1.24 8.94
N ASP A 93 13.02 1.61 7.76
CA ASP A 93 12.42 2.93 7.52
C ASP A 93 11.13 3.11 8.35
N ILE A 94 10.28 2.07 8.42
CA ILE A 94 9.09 2.05 9.26
C ILE A 94 9.49 2.24 10.73
N LYS A 95 10.49 1.51 11.23
CA LYS A 95 11.00 1.65 12.59
C LYS A 95 11.44 3.08 12.90
N ARG A 96 12.22 3.70 11.99
CA ARG A 96 12.71 5.07 12.13
C ARG A 96 11.56 6.09 12.16
N HIS A 97 10.57 5.87 11.30
CA HIS A 97 9.42 6.79 11.20
C HIS A 97 8.46 6.71 12.40
N TYR A 98 8.28 5.49 12.94
CA TYR A 98 7.40 5.22 14.09
C TYR A 98 8.17 4.90 15.37
N SER A 99 9.34 5.51 15.54
CA SER A 99 10.18 5.32 16.74
C SER A 99 9.35 5.44 18.03
N ARG A 100 9.64 4.57 19.02
CA ARG A 100 8.96 4.48 20.32
C ARG A 100 7.48 4.08 20.28
N LYS A 101 6.97 3.57 19.15
CA LYS A 101 5.60 3.06 19.04
C LYS A 101 5.59 1.57 18.74
N ARG A 102 4.63 0.86 19.34
CA ARG A 102 4.32 -0.50 18.92
C ARG A 102 3.63 -0.44 17.56
N PHE A 103 4.06 -1.28 16.66
CA PHE A 103 3.61 -1.31 15.27
C PHE A 103 3.06 -2.69 14.91
N VAL A 104 1.86 -2.73 14.39
CA VAL A 104 1.24 -3.93 13.83
C VAL A 104 1.20 -3.79 12.32
N LEU A 105 1.94 -4.64 11.62
CA LEU A 105 2.01 -4.67 10.16
C LEU A 105 1.13 -5.79 9.62
N LEU A 106 0.25 -5.44 8.69
CA LEU A 106 -0.53 -6.38 7.91
C LEU A 106 -0.02 -6.36 6.46
N TRP A 107 0.33 -7.52 5.94
CA TRP A 107 0.75 -7.69 4.56
C TRP A 107 0.29 -9.02 3.97
N ASP A 108 0.53 -9.25 2.68
CA ASP A 108 0.20 -10.51 2.03
C ASP A 108 1.21 -11.63 2.32
N GLY A 109 0.99 -12.78 1.68
CA GLY A 109 1.83 -13.97 1.84
C GLY A 109 2.90 -14.16 0.77
N LEU A 110 3.37 -13.11 0.09
CA LEU A 110 4.38 -13.21 -0.96
C LEU A 110 5.65 -13.98 -0.51
N PRO A 111 6.33 -14.70 -1.42
CA PRO A 111 7.54 -15.45 -1.07
C PRO A 111 8.64 -14.58 -0.41
N ALA A 112 8.80 -13.33 -0.85
CA ALA A 112 9.75 -12.40 -0.26
C ALA A 112 9.47 -12.11 1.22
N HIS A 113 8.19 -12.06 1.63
CA HIS A 113 7.77 -11.88 3.02
C HIS A 113 8.05 -13.10 3.89
N LYS A 114 8.12 -14.28 3.28
CA LYS A 114 8.42 -15.56 3.96
C LYS A 114 9.93 -15.86 4.03
N ALA A 115 10.76 -15.07 3.37
CA ALA A 115 12.20 -15.30 3.33
C ALA A 115 12.83 -15.33 4.73
N LYS A 116 13.74 -16.29 4.98
CA LYS A 116 14.36 -16.51 6.30
C LYS A 116 14.93 -15.23 6.93
N ILE A 117 15.62 -14.40 6.14
CA ILE A 117 16.20 -13.13 6.61
C ILE A 117 15.12 -12.15 7.11
N VAL A 118 13.95 -12.12 6.46
CA VAL A 118 12.81 -11.27 6.86
C VAL A 118 12.20 -11.80 8.15
N GLN A 119 12.03 -13.12 8.28
CA GLN A 119 11.49 -13.74 9.51
C GLN A 119 12.43 -13.55 10.70
N VAL A 120 13.74 -13.67 10.50
CA VAL A 120 14.74 -13.38 11.53
C VAL A 120 14.63 -11.92 11.97
N PHE A 121 14.58 -10.98 11.03
CA PHE A 121 14.42 -9.56 11.35
C PHE A 121 13.15 -9.28 12.17
N ILE A 122 12.01 -9.88 11.80
CA ILE A 122 10.74 -9.72 12.54
C ILE A 122 10.91 -10.27 13.97
N LYS A 123 11.51 -11.44 14.13
CA LYS A 123 11.74 -12.07 15.44
C LYS A 123 12.61 -11.19 16.35
N GLU A 124 13.73 -10.69 15.83
CA GLU A 124 14.64 -9.79 16.57
C GLU A 124 14.02 -8.44 16.93
N ASN A 125 12.96 -8.04 16.22
CA ASN A 125 12.27 -6.77 16.44
C ASN A 125 10.88 -6.94 17.07
N ALA A 126 10.57 -8.10 17.67
CA ALA A 126 9.25 -8.43 18.24
C ALA A 126 8.83 -7.48 19.40
N SER A 127 9.76 -6.76 20.01
CA SER A 127 9.46 -5.77 21.05
C SER A 127 8.64 -4.58 20.55
N TRP A 128 8.77 -4.23 19.26
CA TRP A 128 8.04 -3.12 18.67
C TRP A 128 7.19 -3.50 17.46
N LEU A 129 7.49 -4.61 16.76
CA LEU A 129 6.86 -5.04 15.51
C LEU A 129 6.12 -6.37 15.69
N THR A 130 4.83 -6.36 15.43
CA THR A 130 4.01 -7.57 15.26
C THR A 130 3.53 -7.63 13.81
N VAL A 131 3.62 -8.80 13.17
CA VAL A 131 3.25 -8.96 11.77
C VAL A 131 2.13 -9.98 11.62
N TYR A 132 1.07 -9.60 10.92
CA TYR A 132 -0.03 -10.46 10.50
C TYR A 132 -0.09 -10.57 8.99
N ARG A 133 -0.68 -11.65 8.51
CA ARG A 133 -0.94 -11.86 7.08
C ARG A 133 -2.42 -11.70 6.81
N PHE A 134 -2.74 -11.03 5.71
CA PHE A 134 -4.09 -11.07 5.19
C PHE A 134 -4.50 -12.50 4.83
N PRO A 135 -5.79 -12.85 4.92
CA PRO A 135 -6.30 -14.09 4.36
C PRO A 135 -5.92 -14.20 2.88
N ALA A 136 -5.76 -15.42 2.40
CA ALA A 136 -5.53 -15.64 0.97
C ALA A 136 -6.75 -15.17 0.16
N TYR A 137 -6.49 -14.61 -1.01
CA TYR A 137 -7.53 -14.15 -1.96
C TYR A 137 -8.52 -13.11 -1.40
N SER A 138 -8.08 -12.25 -0.49
CA SER A 138 -8.91 -11.19 0.11
C SER A 138 -8.32 -9.80 -0.11
N PRO A 139 -8.12 -9.36 -1.37
CA PRO A 139 -7.55 -8.04 -1.66
C PRO A 139 -8.45 -6.89 -1.18
N GLU A 140 -9.76 -7.12 -1.09
CA GLU A 140 -10.74 -6.15 -0.59
C GLU A 140 -10.48 -5.75 0.86
N LEU A 141 -9.85 -6.61 1.66
CA LEU A 141 -9.47 -6.31 3.04
C LEU A 141 -8.21 -5.43 3.13
N ASN A 142 -7.45 -5.26 2.04
CA ASN A 142 -6.23 -4.46 2.07
C ASN A 142 -6.50 -3.01 1.65
N PRO A 143 -6.46 -2.02 2.57
CA PRO A 143 -6.64 -0.60 2.23
C PRO A 143 -5.69 -0.11 1.14
N GLN A 144 -4.51 -0.71 1.02
CA GLN A 144 -3.51 -0.31 0.02
C GLN A 144 -3.96 -0.63 -1.42
N GLU A 145 -4.80 -1.64 -1.62
CA GLU A 145 -5.37 -1.96 -2.94
C GLU A 145 -6.27 -0.84 -3.48
N TYR A 146 -7.02 -0.16 -2.61
CA TYR A 146 -7.82 1.02 -2.99
C TYR A 146 -6.92 2.20 -3.40
N MET A 147 -5.76 2.37 -2.76
CA MET A 147 -4.74 3.32 -3.19
C MET A 147 -4.23 2.97 -4.60
N TRP A 148 -3.88 1.70 -4.84
CA TRP A 148 -3.40 1.24 -6.14
C TRP A 148 -4.45 1.41 -7.23
N SER A 149 -5.69 1.05 -6.95
CA SER A 149 -6.81 1.23 -7.86
C SER A 149 -6.97 2.70 -8.25
N ALA A 150 -6.93 3.61 -7.28
CA ALA A 150 -7.03 5.04 -7.54
C ALA A 150 -5.86 5.57 -8.37
N VAL A 151 -4.62 5.15 -8.07
CA VAL A 151 -3.44 5.54 -8.86
C VAL A 151 -3.53 4.98 -10.27
N LYS A 152 -3.81 3.69 -10.44
CA LYS A 152 -3.86 3.04 -11.77
C LYS A 152 -4.98 3.60 -12.64
N ARG A 153 -6.18 3.78 -12.10
CA ARG A 153 -7.35 4.18 -12.88
C ARG A 153 -7.46 5.68 -13.07
N LYS A 154 -7.21 6.49 -12.03
CA LYS A 154 -7.41 7.95 -12.10
C LYS A 154 -6.16 8.69 -12.55
N ASP A 155 -4.97 8.28 -12.07
CA ASP A 155 -3.74 9.05 -12.32
C ASP A 155 -2.95 8.50 -13.52
N MET A 156 -3.02 7.17 -13.74
CA MET A 156 -2.28 6.46 -14.79
C MET A 156 -3.20 5.95 -15.92
N GLY A 157 -4.53 6.13 -15.78
CA GLY A 157 -5.47 5.73 -16.83
C GLY A 157 -5.14 6.37 -18.15
N ASN A 158 -5.01 5.57 -19.21
CA ASN A 158 -4.65 5.99 -20.58
C ASN A 158 -3.31 6.73 -20.70
N TYR A 159 -2.47 6.72 -19.66
CA TYR A 159 -1.18 7.40 -19.70
C TYR A 159 -0.12 6.54 -20.41
N CYS A 160 0.49 7.09 -21.45
CA CYS A 160 1.55 6.48 -22.24
C CYS A 160 2.89 7.18 -21.98
N PRO A 161 3.74 6.70 -21.08
CA PRO A 161 5.05 7.29 -20.84
C PRO A 161 5.97 7.06 -22.06
N ARG A 162 6.76 8.08 -22.42
CA ARG A 162 7.74 7.97 -23.49
C ARG A 162 8.96 7.12 -23.10
N ASP A 163 9.30 7.15 -21.82
CA ASP A 163 10.46 6.46 -21.26
C ASP A 163 10.26 6.06 -19.79
N PHE A 164 11.25 5.36 -19.23
CA PHE A 164 11.23 4.92 -17.84
C PHE A 164 11.24 6.10 -16.83
N ILE A 165 11.89 7.22 -17.18
CA ILE A 165 11.98 8.38 -16.29
C ILE A 165 10.60 9.01 -16.14
N GLN A 166 9.87 9.16 -17.24
CA GLN A 166 8.49 9.65 -17.21
C GLN A 166 7.56 8.71 -16.42
N LEU A 167 7.67 7.39 -16.66
CA LEU A 167 6.90 6.40 -15.89
C LEU A 167 7.16 6.57 -14.39
N ARG A 168 8.44 6.57 -13.99
CA ARG A 168 8.85 6.72 -12.58
C ARG A 168 8.35 8.03 -11.99
N SER A 169 8.52 9.13 -12.70
CA SER A 169 8.10 10.46 -12.25
C SER A 169 6.59 10.58 -12.08
N LYS A 170 5.82 9.99 -12.99
CA LYS A 170 4.36 9.98 -12.91
C LYS A 170 3.88 9.16 -11.70
N VAL A 171 4.39 7.93 -11.52
CA VAL A 171 4.05 7.09 -10.36
C VAL A 171 4.42 7.81 -9.06
N TYR A 172 5.63 8.37 -8.97
CA TYR A 172 6.07 9.10 -7.77
C TYR A 172 5.15 10.28 -7.44
N ARG A 173 4.83 11.13 -8.43
CA ARG A 173 3.93 12.29 -8.24
C ARG A 173 2.53 11.87 -7.81
N SER A 174 1.98 10.83 -8.41
CA SER A 174 0.67 10.29 -8.05
C SER A 174 0.63 9.82 -6.60
N LEU A 175 1.63 9.06 -6.17
CA LEU A 175 1.74 8.61 -4.79
C LEU A 175 1.96 9.76 -3.82
N LYS A 176 2.84 10.71 -4.16
CA LYS A 176 3.10 11.91 -3.34
C LYS A 176 1.84 12.73 -3.14
N GLY A 177 1.04 12.95 -4.18
CA GLY A 177 -0.18 13.73 -4.10
C GLY A 177 -1.28 13.08 -3.27
N ARG A 178 -1.30 11.74 -3.17
CA ARG A 178 -2.33 11.01 -2.43
C ARG A 178 -1.96 10.76 -0.97
N LYS A 179 -0.69 10.52 -0.67
CA LYS A 179 -0.22 10.19 0.69
C LYS A 179 -0.45 11.28 1.73
N SER A 180 -0.64 12.53 1.31
CA SER A 180 -0.91 13.68 2.18
C SER A 180 -2.41 13.94 2.40
N LYS A 181 -3.29 13.31 1.62
CA LYS A 181 -4.74 13.56 1.68
C LYS A 181 -5.41 12.65 2.73
N GLN A 182 -5.65 13.18 3.93
CA GLN A 182 -6.24 12.44 5.05
C GLN A 182 -7.61 11.82 4.70
N SER A 183 -8.50 12.58 4.06
CA SER A 183 -9.82 12.08 3.65
C SER A 183 -9.71 10.89 2.70
N PHE A 184 -8.79 10.94 1.74
CA PHE A 184 -8.55 9.84 0.82
C PHE A 184 -8.02 8.59 1.53
N LEU A 185 -7.03 8.73 2.43
CA LEU A 185 -6.47 7.62 3.19
C LEU A 185 -7.51 6.98 4.12
N ARG A 186 -8.34 7.79 4.79
CA ARG A 186 -9.48 7.29 5.57
C ARG A 186 -10.49 6.55 4.70
N GLY A 187 -10.79 7.08 3.50
CA GLY A 187 -11.63 6.41 2.51
C GLY A 187 -11.12 5.01 2.14
N CYS A 188 -9.81 4.85 1.94
CA CYS A 188 -9.20 3.53 1.68
C CYS A 188 -9.37 2.57 2.88
N LEU A 189 -9.15 3.05 4.10
CA LEU A 189 -9.33 2.26 5.32
C LEU A 189 -10.80 1.86 5.52
N LYS A 190 -11.74 2.77 5.29
CA LYS A 190 -13.18 2.51 5.38
C LYS A 190 -13.64 1.49 4.34
N ALA A 191 -13.18 1.63 3.10
CA ALA A 191 -13.54 0.75 2.00
C ALA A 191 -13.09 -0.71 2.21
N SER A 192 -12.00 -0.94 2.97
CA SER A 192 -11.55 -2.30 3.31
C SER A 192 -12.45 -3.02 4.32
N GLY A 193 -13.34 -2.33 5.01
CA GLY A 193 -14.22 -2.93 6.01
C GLY A 193 -13.54 -3.46 7.27
N LEU A 194 -12.20 -3.33 7.37
CA LEU A 194 -11.44 -3.85 8.53
C LEU A 194 -11.64 -3.03 9.80
N LEU A 195 -12.03 -1.77 9.66
CA LEU A 195 -12.11 -0.82 10.77
C LEU A 195 -13.50 -0.20 10.79
N SER A 196 -14.11 -0.18 11.98
CA SER A 196 -15.38 0.49 12.20
C SER A 196 -15.25 2.03 12.14
N ALA A 197 -16.35 2.74 11.95
CA ALA A 197 -16.38 4.22 11.96
C ALA A 197 -15.77 4.77 13.27
N LYS A 198 -16.13 4.18 14.42
CA LYS A 198 -15.58 4.53 15.75
C LYS A 198 -14.06 4.36 15.81
N GLU A 199 -13.54 3.29 15.22
CA GLU A 199 -12.08 3.03 15.17
C GLU A 199 -11.35 4.04 14.28
N LEU A 200 -12.02 4.54 13.24
CA LEU A 200 -11.51 5.61 12.37
C LEU A 200 -11.67 7.01 12.99
N GLY A 201 -12.43 7.14 14.10
CA GLY A 201 -12.71 8.43 14.74
C GLY A 201 -13.80 9.20 14.00
N GLU A 202 -14.71 8.49 13.33
CA GLU A 202 -15.91 9.00 12.70
C GLU A 202 -17.10 8.61 13.61
N GLY A 203 -17.37 9.39 14.62
CA GLY A 203 -18.45 9.15 15.59
C GLY A 203 -18.84 10.44 16.24
#